data_65e50e108694c591cfcfa87f1b1df253
#
_entry.id   65e50e108694c591cfcfa87f1b1df253
#
_cell.length_a   1.000
_cell.length_b   1.000
_cell.length_c   1.000
_cell.angle_alpha   90.00
_cell.angle_beta   90.00
_cell.angle_gamma   90.00
#
_symmetry.space_group_name_H-M   'P 1'
#
loop_
_entity.id
_entity.type
_entity.pdbx_description
1 polymer ?
#
loop_
_entity_poly.entity_id
_entity_poly.type
_entity_poly.pdbx_seq_one_letter_code
_entity_poly.pdbx_strand_id
1 'polypeptide(L)'
;MGRRTAGLKSTWTEVGGLRVHARFSTQTPPEGASPIILVHGLGVASRSMVPLAKALAPSYRIHAPDLPGFGDSEKPPQVLALAELTACLAAWTRACGLERAVFLGNSVGCQLVVRLAVRHPELVERVVLQGPTMDPGARTMRQQTWRWIRNSRGERGSLTPIALREYWRCGLRRLLKTFRYALEDPIEEKLPRVRVPALVVRGSWDPIVTQRWAEEVADRLPMGRLVVIRDGPHTLIHNRPLDLARVVREFLSAAPAKRRDV
;
A
#
# COMPACT_ATOMS: atom_id res chain seq x y z
N MET A 1 -14.25 -1.27 -23.58
CA MET A 1 -14.73 -2.57 -23.10
C MET A 1 -13.73 -3.09 -22.07
N GLY A 2 -13.99 -2.90 -20.74
CA GLY A 2 -13.05 -3.22 -19.67
C GLY A 2 -12.91 -4.74 -19.52
N ARG A 3 -11.67 -5.24 -19.57
CA ARG A 3 -11.37 -6.65 -19.26
C ARG A 3 -11.81 -6.95 -17.84
N ARG A 4 -12.86 -7.75 -17.67
CA ARG A 4 -13.30 -8.29 -16.38
C ARG A 4 -12.18 -9.16 -15.82
N THR A 5 -11.49 -8.66 -14.80
CA THR A 5 -10.65 -9.52 -13.97
C THR A 5 -11.62 -10.32 -13.09
N ALA A 6 -11.69 -11.64 -13.24
CA ALA A 6 -12.67 -12.46 -12.51
C ALA A 6 -12.70 -12.09 -11.01
N GLY A 7 -13.87 -11.71 -10.50
CA GLY A 7 -14.10 -11.32 -9.11
C GLY A 7 -13.79 -9.85 -8.74
N LEU A 8 -13.32 -9.03 -9.70
CA LEU A 8 -13.10 -7.58 -9.47
C LEU A 8 -13.77 -6.77 -10.58
N LYS A 9 -14.41 -5.66 -10.19
CA LYS A 9 -14.98 -4.64 -11.09
C LYS A 9 -14.17 -3.34 -10.96
N SER A 10 -14.30 -2.49 -11.97
CA SER A 10 -13.72 -1.13 -12.00
C SER A 10 -14.82 -0.10 -11.84
N THR A 11 -14.51 0.97 -11.10
CA THR A 11 -15.35 2.18 -10.99
C THR A 11 -14.48 3.43 -11.04
N TRP A 12 -15.11 4.58 -11.28
CA TRP A 12 -14.52 5.90 -11.18
C TRP A 12 -15.33 6.74 -10.21
N THR A 13 -14.64 7.45 -9.34
CA THR A 13 -15.23 8.37 -8.37
C THR A 13 -14.59 9.74 -8.57
N GLU A 14 -15.38 10.78 -8.63
CA GLU A 14 -14.88 12.15 -8.72
C GLU A 14 -14.51 12.67 -7.32
N VAL A 15 -13.30 13.17 -7.17
CA VAL A 15 -12.76 13.64 -5.89
C VAL A 15 -11.90 14.88 -6.14
N GLY A 16 -12.33 16.03 -5.61
CA GLY A 16 -11.55 17.28 -5.75
C GLY A 16 -11.30 17.66 -7.21
N GLY A 17 -12.25 17.41 -8.10
CA GLY A 17 -12.13 17.68 -9.53
C GLY A 17 -11.27 16.68 -10.31
N LEU A 18 -10.84 15.56 -9.67
CA LEU A 18 -10.08 14.49 -10.31
C LEU A 18 -10.90 13.19 -10.35
N ARG A 19 -10.87 12.50 -11.49
CA ARG A 19 -11.48 11.17 -11.64
C ARG A 19 -10.52 10.09 -11.13
N VAL A 20 -10.88 9.47 -10.02
CA VAL A 20 -10.12 8.39 -9.39
C VAL A 20 -10.72 7.04 -9.78
N HIS A 21 -9.92 6.21 -10.46
CA HIS A 21 -10.26 4.84 -10.77
C HIS A 21 -10.00 3.93 -9.56
N ALA A 22 -10.85 2.95 -9.34
CA ALA A 22 -10.61 1.90 -8.35
C ALA A 22 -11.09 0.53 -8.85
N ARG A 23 -10.42 -0.52 -8.37
CA ARG A 23 -10.93 -1.90 -8.44
C ARG A 23 -11.56 -2.27 -7.12
N PHE A 24 -12.68 -2.97 -7.17
CA PHE A 24 -13.35 -3.45 -5.98
C PHE A 24 -13.85 -4.89 -6.16
N SER A 25 -13.90 -5.64 -5.05
CA SER A 25 -14.41 -7.01 -5.06
C SER A 25 -15.92 -7.03 -5.29
N THR A 26 -16.38 -8.03 -6.04
CA THR A 26 -17.82 -8.22 -6.33
C THR A 26 -18.47 -9.25 -5.41
N GLN A 27 -17.68 -9.92 -4.58
CA GLN A 27 -18.16 -10.88 -3.61
C GLN A 27 -18.74 -10.15 -2.39
N THR A 28 -19.79 -10.69 -1.82
CA THR A 28 -20.35 -10.20 -0.55
C THR A 28 -19.56 -10.83 0.58
N PRO A 29 -18.81 -10.05 1.37
CA PRO A 29 -18.08 -10.57 2.51
C PRO A 29 -19.05 -10.94 3.65
N PRO A 30 -18.59 -11.69 4.66
CA PRO A 30 -19.35 -11.92 5.88
C PRO A 30 -19.81 -10.60 6.50
N GLU A 31 -20.99 -10.63 7.16
CA GLU A 31 -21.53 -9.47 7.85
C GLU A 31 -20.54 -8.97 8.92
N GLY A 32 -20.42 -7.63 9.06
CA GLY A 32 -19.46 -7.01 9.99
C GLY A 32 -18.02 -7.00 9.57
N ALA A 33 -17.65 -7.60 8.43
CA ALA A 33 -16.28 -7.55 7.94
C ALA A 33 -15.89 -6.16 7.45
N SER A 34 -14.87 -5.57 8.08
CA SER A 34 -14.35 -4.25 7.71
C SER A 34 -13.82 -4.21 6.27
N PRO A 35 -14.08 -3.15 5.50
CA PRO A 35 -13.50 -2.99 4.18
C PRO A 35 -11.98 -2.83 4.25
N ILE A 36 -11.28 -3.38 3.25
CA ILE A 36 -9.83 -3.21 3.12
C ILE A 36 -9.52 -2.36 1.90
N ILE A 37 -8.75 -1.29 2.10
CA ILE A 37 -8.26 -0.42 1.05
C ILE A 37 -6.78 -0.77 0.79
N LEU A 38 -6.48 -1.18 -0.46
CA LEU A 38 -5.14 -1.55 -0.90
C LEU A 38 -4.48 -0.37 -1.62
N VAL A 39 -3.43 0.18 -1.03
CA VAL A 39 -2.70 1.37 -1.52
C VAL A 39 -1.40 0.94 -2.18
N HIS A 40 -1.31 1.16 -3.48
CA HIS A 40 -0.18 0.72 -4.30
C HIS A 40 1.11 1.52 -4.06
N GLY A 41 2.26 0.98 -4.50
CA GLY A 41 3.57 1.60 -4.42
C GLY A 41 3.90 2.56 -5.57
N LEU A 42 5.15 2.96 -5.63
CA LEU A 42 5.69 3.89 -6.62
C LEU A 42 5.54 3.39 -8.05
N GLY A 43 4.98 4.22 -8.92
CA GLY A 43 4.94 3.98 -10.37
C GLY A 43 4.00 2.88 -10.84
N VAL A 44 3.45 2.10 -9.93
CA VAL A 44 2.46 1.04 -10.22
C VAL A 44 1.04 1.52 -9.89
N ALA A 45 0.06 0.63 -9.99
CA ALA A 45 -1.36 0.94 -9.79
C ALA A 45 -2.09 -0.28 -9.19
N SER A 46 -3.39 -0.15 -8.97
CA SER A 46 -4.25 -1.23 -8.44
C SER A 46 -4.12 -2.56 -9.16
N ARG A 47 -3.67 -2.56 -10.42
CA ARG A 47 -3.42 -3.79 -11.20
C ARG A 47 -2.37 -4.69 -10.54
N SER A 48 -1.34 -4.12 -9.91
CA SER A 48 -0.32 -4.89 -9.17
C SER A 48 -0.87 -5.55 -7.91
N MET A 49 -1.96 -5.00 -7.35
CA MET A 49 -2.62 -5.47 -6.14
C MET A 49 -3.64 -6.60 -6.40
N VAL A 50 -3.96 -6.88 -7.67
CA VAL A 50 -5.02 -7.86 -8.05
C VAL A 50 -4.84 -9.25 -7.43
N PRO A 51 -3.64 -9.85 -7.37
CA PRO A 51 -3.49 -11.16 -6.76
C PRO A 51 -3.87 -11.17 -5.27
N LEU A 52 -3.43 -10.18 -4.50
CA LEU A 52 -3.80 -10.03 -3.10
C LEU A 52 -5.29 -9.71 -2.94
N ALA A 53 -5.82 -8.81 -3.76
CA ALA A 53 -7.25 -8.47 -3.75
C ALA A 53 -8.12 -9.71 -3.91
N LYS A 54 -7.78 -10.59 -4.85
CA LYS A 54 -8.49 -11.87 -5.07
C LYS A 54 -8.36 -12.82 -3.87
N ALA A 55 -7.19 -12.86 -3.23
CA ALA A 55 -6.96 -13.72 -2.08
C ALA A 55 -7.74 -13.27 -0.83
N LEU A 56 -8.01 -11.97 -0.69
CA LEU A 56 -8.74 -11.39 0.44
C LEU A 56 -10.25 -11.27 0.18
N ALA A 57 -10.69 -11.17 -1.08
CA ALA A 57 -12.08 -10.92 -1.47
C ALA A 57 -13.11 -11.92 -0.90
N PRO A 58 -12.79 -13.22 -0.66
CA PRO A 58 -13.74 -14.13 -0.03
C PRO A 58 -14.13 -13.75 1.40
N SER A 59 -13.28 -12.99 2.10
CA SER A 59 -13.46 -12.63 3.52
C SER A 59 -13.74 -11.15 3.74
N TYR A 60 -13.39 -10.27 2.79
CA TYR A 60 -13.45 -8.82 2.97
C TYR A 60 -13.91 -8.10 1.71
N ARG A 61 -14.56 -6.96 1.89
CA ARG A 61 -14.81 -6.00 0.80
C ARG A 61 -13.50 -5.29 0.46
N ILE A 62 -12.99 -5.53 -0.75
CA ILE A 62 -11.70 -4.98 -1.18
C ILE A 62 -11.91 -3.79 -2.08
N HIS A 63 -11.17 -2.72 -1.82
CA HIS A 63 -11.06 -1.54 -2.64
C HIS A 63 -9.58 -1.29 -2.96
N ALA A 64 -9.25 -1.07 -4.22
CA ALA A 64 -7.89 -0.80 -4.67
C ALA A 64 -7.91 0.42 -5.60
N PRO A 65 -7.80 1.65 -5.07
CA PRO A 65 -7.73 2.85 -5.89
C PRO A 65 -6.41 2.94 -6.65
N ASP A 66 -6.47 3.50 -7.85
CA ASP A 66 -5.31 4.08 -8.51
C ASP A 66 -5.16 5.51 -7.99
N LEU A 67 -4.05 5.83 -7.35
CA LEU A 67 -3.80 7.20 -6.90
C LEU A 67 -3.77 8.17 -8.09
N PRO A 68 -4.20 9.44 -7.93
CA PRO A 68 -4.14 10.43 -9.00
C PRO A 68 -2.76 10.51 -9.65
N GLY A 69 -2.73 10.42 -10.96
CA GLY A 69 -1.49 10.36 -11.75
C GLY A 69 -1.01 8.95 -12.10
N PHE A 70 -1.62 7.91 -11.52
CA PHE A 70 -1.23 6.52 -11.74
C PHE A 70 -2.38 5.70 -12.33
N GLY A 71 -2.03 4.57 -12.93
CA GLY A 71 -2.99 3.62 -13.46
C GLY A 71 -4.00 4.22 -14.44
N ASP A 72 -5.28 3.95 -14.18
CA ASP A 72 -6.41 4.43 -14.96
C ASP A 72 -7.04 5.73 -14.38
N SER A 73 -6.53 6.24 -13.24
CA SER A 73 -6.92 7.53 -12.67
C SER A 73 -6.44 8.70 -13.52
N GLU A 74 -7.13 9.84 -13.35
CA GLU A 74 -6.75 11.09 -13.99
C GLU A 74 -5.34 11.52 -13.60
N LYS A 75 -4.66 12.14 -14.55
CA LYS A 75 -3.26 12.57 -14.41
C LYS A 75 -3.20 14.10 -14.40
N PRO A 76 -3.24 14.72 -13.22
CA PRO A 76 -3.12 16.16 -13.12
C PRO A 76 -1.79 16.63 -13.72
N PRO A 77 -1.74 17.84 -14.33
CA PRO A 77 -0.53 18.41 -14.94
C PRO A 77 0.63 18.47 -13.94
N GLN A 78 0.32 18.80 -12.69
CA GLN A 78 1.29 18.80 -11.60
C GLN A 78 1.39 17.40 -10.97
N VAL A 79 2.61 17.02 -10.59
CA VAL A 79 2.85 15.80 -9.85
C VAL A 79 2.53 16.05 -8.38
N LEU A 80 1.52 15.40 -7.88
CA LEU A 80 1.07 15.55 -6.50
C LEU A 80 2.12 15.02 -5.51
N ALA A 81 2.36 15.76 -4.46
CA ALA A 81 3.19 15.34 -3.33
C ALA A 81 2.47 14.27 -2.49
N LEU A 82 3.22 13.58 -1.60
CA LEU A 82 2.62 12.52 -0.77
C LEU A 82 1.49 13.05 0.13
N ALA A 83 1.59 14.30 0.58
CA ALA A 83 0.53 14.93 1.36
C ALA A 83 -0.77 15.10 0.56
N GLU A 84 -0.64 15.55 -0.69
CA GLU A 84 -1.78 15.74 -1.60
C GLU A 84 -2.40 14.40 -2.00
N LEU A 85 -1.55 13.39 -2.30
CA LEU A 85 -2.01 12.01 -2.57
C LEU A 85 -2.75 11.42 -1.37
N THR A 86 -2.29 11.69 -0.14
CA THR A 86 -2.96 11.25 1.08
C THR A 86 -4.31 11.96 1.26
N ALA A 87 -4.38 13.26 1.00
CA ALA A 87 -5.63 14.02 1.06
C ALA A 87 -6.66 13.50 0.03
N CYS A 88 -6.20 13.22 -1.20
CA CYS A 88 -7.03 12.58 -2.22
C CYS A 88 -7.51 11.18 -1.79
N LEU A 89 -6.66 10.37 -1.16
CA LEU A 89 -7.03 9.05 -0.66
C LEU A 89 -8.10 9.16 0.43
N ALA A 90 -7.97 10.10 1.38
CA ALA A 90 -8.95 10.36 2.42
C ALA A 90 -10.30 10.82 1.84
N ALA A 91 -10.28 11.77 0.92
CA ALA A 91 -11.48 12.28 0.26
C ALA A 91 -12.16 11.19 -0.59
N TRP A 92 -11.38 10.37 -1.30
CA TRP A 92 -11.88 9.24 -2.06
C TRP A 92 -12.54 8.19 -1.15
N THR A 93 -11.96 7.89 0.00
CA THR A 93 -12.51 6.95 0.99
C THR A 93 -13.90 7.41 1.44
N ARG A 94 -14.04 8.70 1.78
CA ARG A 94 -15.35 9.29 2.16
C ARG A 94 -16.35 9.29 1.00
N ALA A 95 -15.91 9.64 -0.21
CA ALA A 95 -16.75 9.64 -1.40
C ALA A 95 -17.27 8.23 -1.79
N CYS A 96 -16.55 7.17 -1.38
CA CYS A 96 -17.01 5.78 -1.49
C CYS A 96 -18.00 5.36 -0.38
N GLY A 97 -18.37 6.25 0.53
CA GLY A 97 -19.24 5.94 1.68
C GLY A 97 -18.56 5.06 2.74
N LEU A 98 -17.23 5.05 2.78
CA LEU A 98 -16.47 4.27 3.76
C LEU A 98 -16.13 5.16 4.95
N GLU A 99 -16.83 4.95 6.06
CA GLU A 99 -16.60 5.70 7.29
C GLU A 99 -15.30 5.30 7.97
N ARG A 100 -14.98 4.00 7.93
CA ARG A 100 -13.77 3.44 8.54
C ARG A 100 -13.33 2.19 7.78
N ALA A 101 -12.02 2.01 7.60
CA ALA A 101 -11.47 0.90 6.85
C ALA A 101 -10.10 0.44 7.38
N VAL A 102 -9.72 -0.77 7.03
CA VAL A 102 -8.33 -1.25 7.13
C VAL A 102 -7.57 -0.75 5.91
N PHE A 103 -6.39 -0.16 6.12
CA PHE A 103 -5.54 0.28 5.02
C PHE A 103 -4.30 -0.59 4.92
N LEU A 104 -4.09 -1.19 3.74
CA LEU A 104 -2.89 -1.94 3.42
C LEU A 104 -2.07 -1.18 2.39
N GLY A 105 -0.90 -0.67 2.81
CA GLY A 105 0.07 -0.02 1.92
C GLY A 105 1.15 -1.00 1.47
N ASN A 106 1.55 -0.86 0.20
CA ASN A 106 2.73 -1.54 -0.34
C ASN A 106 3.81 -0.52 -0.65
N SER A 107 5.03 -0.73 -0.15
CA SER A 107 6.20 0.10 -0.46
C SER A 107 5.93 1.59 -0.12
N VAL A 108 6.02 2.51 -1.09
CA VAL A 108 5.66 3.94 -0.92
C VAL A 108 4.20 4.11 -0.46
N GLY A 109 3.30 3.18 -0.78
CA GLY A 109 1.94 3.18 -0.26
C GLY A 109 1.89 3.14 1.27
N CYS A 110 2.90 2.57 1.93
CA CYS A 110 3.01 2.58 3.40
C CYS A 110 3.16 4.01 3.96
N GLN A 111 3.95 4.87 3.27
CA GLN A 111 4.11 6.26 3.67
C GLN A 111 2.78 7.03 3.62
N LEU A 112 1.97 6.76 2.59
CA LEU A 112 0.63 7.34 2.46
C LEU A 112 -0.31 6.84 3.55
N VAL A 113 -0.29 5.53 3.84
CA VAL A 113 -1.14 4.91 4.89
C VAL A 113 -0.75 5.42 6.27
N VAL A 114 0.55 5.52 6.59
CA VAL A 114 1.03 6.10 7.85
C VAL A 114 0.61 7.57 7.97
N ARG A 115 0.78 8.35 6.91
CA ARG A 115 0.35 9.75 6.87
C ARG A 115 -1.16 9.89 7.05
N LEU A 116 -1.94 9.00 6.42
CA LEU A 116 -3.40 8.95 6.56
C LEU A 116 -3.80 8.64 8.01
N ALA A 117 -3.20 7.61 8.62
CA ALA A 117 -3.49 7.22 10.01
C ALA A 117 -3.17 8.33 11.03
N VAL A 118 -2.20 9.20 10.72
CA VAL A 118 -1.85 10.35 11.56
C VAL A 118 -2.79 11.54 11.34
N ARG A 119 -3.22 11.78 10.08
CA ARG A 119 -3.99 12.97 9.71
C ARG A 119 -5.50 12.77 9.77
N HIS A 120 -5.94 11.52 9.54
CA HIS A 120 -7.34 11.11 9.45
C HIS A 120 -7.56 9.82 10.23
N PRO A 121 -7.26 9.80 11.55
CA PRO A 121 -7.36 8.59 12.37
C PRO A 121 -8.81 8.05 12.42
N GLU A 122 -9.79 8.89 12.21
CA GLU A 122 -11.22 8.54 12.16
C GLU A 122 -11.53 7.55 11.02
N LEU A 123 -10.82 7.65 9.90
CA LEU A 123 -11.01 6.77 8.74
C LEU A 123 -10.31 5.42 8.89
N VAL A 124 -9.38 5.30 9.83
CA VAL A 124 -8.45 4.15 9.88
C VAL A 124 -8.79 3.26 11.07
N GLU A 125 -9.12 2.00 10.77
CA GLU A 125 -9.35 0.99 11.80
C GLU A 125 -8.04 0.28 12.20
N ARG A 126 -7.31 -0.20 11.22
CA ARG A 126 -6.01 -0.86 11.35
C ARG A 126 -5.16 -0.54 10.14
N VAL A 127 -3.85 -0.66 10.27
CA VAL A 127 -2.91 -0.51 9.16
C VAL A 127 -2.09 -1.77 8.94
N VAL A 128 -1.84 -2.08 7.67
CA VAL A 128 -0.88 -3.13 7.26
C VAL A 128 0.16 -2.46 6.37
N LEU A 129 1.40 -2.51 6.78
CA LEU A 129 2.55 -1.89 6.11
C LEU A 129 3.39 -3.00 5.47
N GLN A 130 3.14 -3.29 4.21
CA GLN A 130 3.87 -4.31 3.48
C GLN A 130 5.08 -3.69 2.77
N GLY A 131 6.26 -4.05 3.23
CA GLY A 131 7.52 -3.51 2.69
C GLY A 131 7.65 -1.99 2.87
N PRO A 132 7.57 -1.45 4.10
CA PRO A 132 7.54 -0.02 4.33
C PRO A 132 8.85 0.67 3.92
N THR A 133 8.77 1.63 3.01
CA THR A 133 9.85 2.53 2.60
C THR A 133 9.67 3.89 3.27
N MET A 134 10.65 4.75 3.38
CA MET A 134 12.05 4.62 3.05
C MET A 134 12.88 4.37 4.31
N ASP A 135 13.82 3.41 4.20
CA ASP A 135 14.85 3.19 5.23
C ASP A 135 15.74 4.44 5.33
N PRO A 136 15.82 5.12 6.50
CA PRO A 136 16.68 6.29 6.69
C PRO A 136 18.15 6.03 6.40
N GLY A 137 18.63 4.80 6.62
CA GLY A 137 20.00 4.38 6.32
C GLY A 137 20.32 4.26 4.82
N ALA A 138 19.31 4.38 3.95
CA ALA A 138 19.50 4.26 2.50
C ALA A 138 18.55 5.22 1.74
N ARG A 139 18.55 6.49 2.09
CA ARG A 139 17.62 7.50 1.58
C ARG A 139 18.13 8.25 0.34
N THR A 140 19.10 7.70 -0.37
CA THR A 140 19.55 8.27 -1.65
C THR A 140 18.94 7.54 -2.84
N MET A 141 18.73 8.25 -3.94
CA MET A 141 18.22 7.67 -5.19
C MET A 141 19.10 6.51 -5.65
N ARG A 142 20.44 6.65 -5.59
CA ARG A 142 21.38 5.59 -5.96
C ARG A 142 21.20 4.32 -5.13
N GLN A 143 21.14 4.46 -3.80
CA GLN A 143 20.99 3.31 -2.89
C GLN A 143 19.67 2.59 -3.11
N GLN A 144 18.57 3.32 -3.26
CA GLN A 144 17.25 2.73 -3.49
C GLN A 144 17.16 2.08 -4.89
N THR A 145 17.72 2.71 -5.93
CA THR A 145 17.77 2.12 -7.27
C THR A 145 18.58 0.82 -7.25
N TRP A 146 19.71 0.78 -6.57
CA TRP A 146 20.52 -0.43 -6.42
C TRP A 146 19.75 -1.55 -5.69
N ARG A 147 19.08 -1.22 -4.57
CA ARG A 147 18.22 -2.17 -3.85
C ARG A 147 17.09 -2.68 -4.74
N TRP A 148 16.48 -1.81 -5.54
CA TRP A 148 15.42 -2.17 -6.48
C TRP A 148 15.90 -3.11 -7.59
N ILE A 149 17.08 -2.86 -8.18
CA ILE A 149 17.71 -3.76 -9.16
C ILE A 149 17.97 -5.14 -8.54
N ARG A 150 18.46 -5.20 -7.32
CA ARG A 150 18.65 -6.48 -6.62
C ARG A 150 17.32 -7.21 -6.38
N ASN A 151 16.27 -6.48 -6.06
CA ASN A 151 14.94 -7.06 -5.85
C ASN A 151 14.37 -7.68 -7.11
N SER A 152 14.63 -7.12 -8.29
CA SER A 152 14.08 -7.62 -9.56
C SER A 152 14.46 -9.08 -9.87
N ARG A 153 15.58 -9.57 -9.31
CA ARG A 153 16.01 -10.96 -9.44
C ARG A 153 15.16 -11.97 -8.65
N GLY A 154 14.51 -11.50 -7.58
CA GLY A 154 13.61 -12.33 -6.74
C GLY A 154 12.14 -12.23 -7.12
N GLU A 155 11.80 -11.31 -8.01
CA GLU A 155 10.39 -11.09 -8.42
C GLU A 155 9.94 -12.12 -9.47
N ARG A 156 8.66 -12.49 -9.41
CA ARG A 156 8.08 -13.34 -10.46
C ARG A 156 8.05 -12.60 -11.79
N GLY A 157 8.46 -13.27 -12.86
CA GLY A 157 8.44 -12.72 -14.21
C GLY A 157 7.08 -12.18 -14.67
N SER A 158 5.98 -12.68 -14.08
CA SER A 158 4.62 -12.18 -14.36
C SER A 158 4.37 -10.74 -13.86
N LEU A 159 5.15 -10.24 -12.90
CA LEU A 159 5.06 -8.86 -12.43
C LEU A 159 5.71 -7.87 -13.41
N THR A 160 6.79 -8.29 -14.06
CA THR A 160 7.60 -7.42 -14.95
C THR A 160 6.77 -6.72 -16.03
N PRO A 161 5.93 -7.41 -16.84
CA PRO A 161 5.14 -6.72 -17.87
C PRO A 161 4.10 -5.77 -17.27
N ILE A 162 3.58 -6.07 -16.07
CA ILE A 162 2.66 -5.18 -15.36
C ILE A 162 3.41 -3.92 -14.93
N ALA A 163 4.56 -4.05 -14.28
CA ALA A 163 5.37 -2.94 -13.80
C ALA A 163 5.85 -2.05 -14.96
N LEU A 164 6.40 -2.63 -16.03
CA LEU A 164 6.85 -1.89 -17.21
C LEU A 164 5.71 -1.09 -17.84
N ARG A 165 4.54 -1.70 -18.01
CA ARG A 165 3.36 -1.01 -18.54
C ARG A 165 2.96 0.17 -17.65
N GLU A 166 2.91 -0.03 -16.34
CA GLU A 166 2.47 1.02 -15.41
C GLU A 166 3.52 2.13 -15.31
N TYR A 167 4.82 1.83 -15.34
CA TYR A 167 5.90 2.83 -15.39
C TYR A 167 5.82 3.67 -16.67
N TRP A 168 5.60 3.03 -17.82
CA TRP A 168 5.40 3.74 -19.09
C TRP A 168 4.18 4.66 -19.04
N ARG A 169 3.06 4.18 -18.49
CA ARG A 169 1.82 4.97 -18.33
C ARG A 169 1.96 6.09 -17.32
N CYS A 170 2.71 5.88 -16.26
CA CYS A 170 3.02 6.90 -15.25
C CYS A 170 3.83 8.04 -15.84
N GLY A 171 4.78 7.71 -16.72
CA GLY A 171 5.72 8.63 -17.31
C GLY A 171 6.91 8.95 -16.39
N LEU A 172 8.09 9.09 -16.99
CA LEU A 172 9.37 9.24 -16.28
C LEU A 172 9.38 10.44 -15.33
N ARG A 173 8.86 11.60 -15.77
CA ARG A 173 8.80 12.82 -14.95
C ARG A 173 8.04 12.57 -13.63
N ARG A 174 6.88 11.94 -13.71
CA ARG A 174 6.05 11.64 -12.54
C ARG A 174 6.73 10.61 -11.64
N LEU A 175 7.24 9.55 -12.22
CA LEU A 175 7.96 8.50 -11.49
C LEU A 175 9.12 9.08 -10.67
N LEU A 176 10.00 9.87 -11.30
CA LEU A 176 11.16 10.47 -10.63
C LEU A 176 10.75 11.50 -9.56
N LYS A 177 9.75 12.34 -9.85
CA LYS A 177 9.31 13.35 -8.90
C LYS A 177 8.62 12.73 -7.68
N THR A 178 7.78 11.71 -7.88
CA THR A 178 7.16 10.98 -6.76
C THR A 178 8.21 10.20 -5.96
N PHE A 179 9.22 9.62 -6.64
CA PHE A 179 10.33 8.97 -5.96
C PHE A 179 11.12 9.95 -5.07
N ARG A 180 11.39 11.16 -5.58
CA ARG A 180 12.02 12.20 -4.77
C ARG A 180 11.17 12.57 -3.55
N TYR A 181 9.88 12.79 -3.71
CA TYR A 181 8.98 13.05 -2.59
C TYR A 181 8.97 11.91 -1.56
N ALA A 182 9.06 10.65 -2.02
CA ALA A 182 9.13 9.50 -1.12
C ALA A 182 10.47 9.43 -0.36
N LEU A 183 11.59 9.84 -0.99
CA LEU A 183 12.89 9.94 -0.33
C LEU A 183 12.93 11.05 0.72
N GLU A 184 12.25 12.16 0.46
CA GLU A 184 12.19 13.33 1.35
C GLU A 184 11.18 13.15 2.50
N ASP A 185 10.33 12.14 2.47
CA ASP A 185 9.30 11.91 3.49
C ASP A 185 9.85 11.14 4.71
N PRO A 186 9.98 11.77 5.88
CA PRO A 186 10.46 11.08 7.09
C PRO A 186 9.33 10.26 7.72
N ILE A 187 9.12 9.04 7.21
CA ILE A 187 8.10 8.12 7.73
C ILE A 187 8.33 7.81 9.22
N GLU A 188 9.61 7.66 9.62
CA GLU A 188 10.03 7.32 10.98
C GLU A 188 9.55 8.31 12.05
N GLU A 189 9.41 9.58 11.70
CA GLU A 189 8.90 10.62 12.61
C GLU A 189 7.37 10.53 12.81
N LYS A 190 6.68 9.85 11.90
CA LYS A 190 5.22 9.71 11.90
C LYS A 190 4.76 8.43 12.61
N LEU A 191 5.59 7.38 12.59
CA LEU A 191 5.25 6.07 13.16
C LEU A 191 4.77 6.15 14.63
N PRO A 192 5.42 6.91 15.55
CA PRO A 192 4.98 7.02 16.95
C PRO A 192 3.59 7.66 17.11
N ARG A 193 3.09 8.35 16.07
CA ARG A 193 1.80 9.04 16.09
C ARG A 193 0.66 8.18 15.54
N VAL A 194 0.94 6.99 15.02
CA VAL A 194 -0.08 6.02 14.55
C VAL A 194 -0.75 5.38 15.77
N ARG A 195 -2.01 5.70 16.00
CA ARG A 195 -2.75 5.30 17.20
C ARG A 195 -3.70 4.11 16.99
N VAL A 196 -3.50 3.38 15.92
CA VAL A 196 -4.28 2.17 15.56
C VAL A 196 -3.38 0.94 15.51
N PRO A 197 -3.94 -0.27 15.67
CA PRO A 197 -3.15 -1.49 15.53
C PRO A 197 -2.49 -1.55 14.16
N ALA A 198 -1.21 -1.90 14.15
CA ALA A 198 -0.36 -1.86 12.97
C ALA A 198 0.38 -3.19 12.76
N LEU A 199 0.32 -3.73 11.55
CA LEU A 199 1.07 -4.89 11.13
C LEU A 199 2.12 -4.49 10.11
N VAL A 200 3.38 -4.73 10.41
CA VAL A 200 4.49 -4.62 9.47
C VAL A 200 4.74 -5.98 8.85
N VAL A 201 4.76 -6.07 7.52
CA VAL A 201 5.04 -7.33 6.82
C VAL A 201 6.21 -7.15 5.87
N ARG A 202 7.18 -8.03 6.00
CA ARG A 202 8.39 -8.06 5.17
C ARG A 202 8.58 -9.44 4.54
N GLY A 203 9.11 -9.50 3.32
CA GLY A 203 9.63 -10.74 2.75
C GLY A 203 11.07 -10.99 3.21
N SER A 204 11.43 -12.26 3.52
CA SER A 204 12.79 -12.56 4.01
C SER A 204 13.89 -12.22 2.99
N TRP A 205 13.57 -12.20 1.70
CA TRP A 205 14.48 -11.84 0.60
C TRP A 205 14.34 -10.40 0.12
N ASP A 206 13.61 -9.56 0.85
CA ASP A 206 13.42 -8.15 0.49
C ASP A 206 14.72 -7.35 0.69
N PRO A 207 15.41 -6.90 -0.39
CA PRO A 207 16.63 -6.10 -0.28
C PRO A 207 16.33 -4.60 -0.13
N ILE A 208 15.09 -4.17 -0.38
CA ILE A 208 14.66 -2.77 -0.29
C ILE A 208 14.41 -2.41 1.17
N VAL A 209 13.69 -3.27 1.87
CA VAL A 209 13.38 -3.13 3.30
C VAL A 209 14.19 -4.15 4.07
N THR A 210 15.25 -3.69 4.73
CA THR A 210 16.13 -4.54 5.55
C THR A 210 15.38 -5.08 6.76
N GLN A 211 15.84 -6.20 7.33
CA GLN A 211 15.26 -6.77 8.56
C GLN A 211 15.29 -5.72 9.68
N ARG A 212 16.46 -5.11 9.90
CA ARG A 212 16.65 -4.05 10.89
C ARG A 212 15.64 -2.91 10.73
N TRP A 213 15.41 -2.44 9.50
CA TRP A 213 14.46 -1.35 9.28
C TRP A 213 13.01 -1.80 9.53
N ALA A 214 12.63 -3.01 9.16
CA ALA A 214 11.30 -3.54 9.44
C ALA A 214 11.04 -3.67 10.95
N GLU A 215 12.03 -4.11 11.72
CA GLU A 215 12.00 -4.16 13.18
C GLU A 215 11.85 -2.75 13.76
N GLU A 216 12.67 -1.79 13.32
CA GLU A 216 12.60 -0.40 13.74
C GLU A 216 11.22 0.22 13.47
N VAL A 217 10.62 -0.05 12.29
CA VAL A 217 9.26 0.41 11.97
C VAL A 217 8.24 -0.16 12.95
N ALA A 218 8.32 -1.46 13.24
CA ALA A 218 7.39 -2.13 14.17
C ALA A 218 7.55 -1.62 15.61
N ASP A 219 8.77 -1.36 16.03
CA ASP A 219 9.06 -0.87 17.39
C ASP A 219 8.66 0.58 17.61
N ARG A 220 8.77 1.43 16.58
CA ARG A 220 8.29 2.84 16.62
C ARG A 220 6.78 2.97 16.60
N LEU A 221 6.04 1.94 16.20
CA LEU A 221 4.58 1.92 16.20
C LEU A 221 4.06 1.54 17.59
N PRO A 222 3.21 2.36 18.26
CA PRO A 222 2.71 2.07 19.62
C PRO A 222 1.97 0.73 19.75
N MET A 223 1.37 0.25 18.67
CA MET A 223 0.70 -1.06 18.60
C MET A 223 1.21 -1.84 17.37
N GLY A 224 2.54 -1.78 17.15
CA GLY A 224 3.23 -2.43 16.04
C GLY A 224 3.49 -3.91 16.27
N ARG A 225 3.35 -4.69 15.20
CA ARG A 225 3.72 -6.12 15.15
C ARG A 225 4.44 -6.38 13.84
N LEU A 226 5.55 -7.14 13.87
CA LEU A 226 6.27 -7.56 12.66
C LEU A 226 5.97 -9.01 12.35
N VAL A 227 5.76 -9.30 11.06
CA VAL A 227 5.75 -10.65 10.50
C VAL A 227 6.67 -10.70 9.28
N VAL A 228 7.54 -11.70 9.23
CA VAL A 228 8.42 -11.96 8.09
C VAL A 228 7.90 -13.17 7.33
N ILE A 229 7.58 -12.98 6.05
CA ILE A 229 7.17 -14.09 5.17
C ILE A 229 8.42 -14.71 4.55
N ARG A 230 8.62 -15.98 4.84
CA ARG A 230 9.76 -16.75 4.33
C ARG A 230 9.75 -16.81 2.81
N ASP A 231 10.94 -16.75 2.21
CA ASP A 231 11.17 -16.82 0.75
C ASP A 231 10.35 -15.81 -0.06
N GLY A 232 10.02 -14.68 0.56
CA GLY A 232 9.28 -13.59 -0.06
C GLY A 232 10.19 -12.43 -0.49
N PRO A 233 10.06 -11.93 -1.73
CA PRO A 233 10.72 -10.70 -2.17
C PRO A 233 9.96 -9.46 -1.68
N HIS A 234 10.34 -8.26 -2.17
CA HIS A 234 9.70 -7.00 -1.77
C HIS A 234 8.20 -6.95 -2.09
N THR A 235 7.78 -7.43 -3.26
CA THR A 235 6.40 -7.32 -3.73
C THR A 235 5.56 -8.54 -3.34
N LEU A 236 5.32 -8.75 -2.04
CA LEU A 236 4.53 -9.88 -1.52
C LEU A 236 3.10 -9.89 -2.04
N ILE A 237 2.51 -8.72 -2.29
CA ILE A 237 1.16 -8.53 -2.86
C ILE A 237 0.95 -9.32 -4.16
N HIS A 238 2.02 -9.55 -4.91
CA HIS A 238 2.00 -10.27 -6.19
C HIS A 238 2.67 -11.64 -6.10
N ASN A 239 3.78 -11.73 -5.39
CA ASN A 239 4.62 -12.94 -5.38
C ASN A 239 4.15 -13.99 -4.36
N ARG A 240 3.61 -13.56 -3.23
CA ARG A 240 3.13 -14.39 -2.11
C ARG A 240 1.75 -13.95 -1.62
N PRO A 241 0.75 -13.77 -2.54
CA PRO A 241 -0.53 -13.17 -2.17
C PRO A 241 -1.31 -14.01 -1.16
N LEU A 242 -1.21 -15.35 -1.20
CA LEU A 242 -1.92 -16.24 -0.28
C LEU A 242 -1.31 -16.20 1.12
N ASP A 243 0.02 -16.20 1.22
CA ASP A 243 0.73 -16.08 2.50
C ASP A 243 0.44 -14.73 3.15
N LEU A 244 0.52 -13.64 2.37
CA LEU A 244 0.19 -12.31 2.85
C LEU A 244 -1.28 -12.22 3.29
N ALA A 245 -2.21 -12.77 2.50
CA ALA A 245 -3.63 -12.78 2.86
C ALA A 245 -3.91 -13.58 4.14
N ARG A 246 -3.20 -14.70 4.38
CA ARG A 246 -3.28 -15.47 5.61
C ARG A 246 -2.85 -14.61 6.81
N VAL A 247 -1.69 -14.00 6.73
CA VAL A 247 -1.13 -13.12 7.77
C VAL A 247 -2.05 -11.93 8.06
N VAL A 248 -2.63 -11.33 7.02
CA VAL A 248 -3.61 -10.23 7.17
C VAL A 248 -4.87 -10.72 7.89
N ARG A 249 -5.44 -11.87 7.50
CA ARG A 249 -6.61 -12.45 8.19
C ARG A 249 -6.33 -12.73 9.66
N GLU A 250 -5.21 -13.35 9.98
CA GLU A 250 -4.79 -13.60 11.36
C GLU A 250 -4.67 -12.31 12.18
N PHE A 251 -4.11 -11.26 11.59
CA PHE A 251 -4.01 -9.95 12.24
C PHE A 251 -5.38 -9.29 12.45
N LEU A 252 -6.29 -9.41 11.49
CA LEU A 252 -7.61 -8.77 11.58
C LEU A 252 -8.56 -9.51 12.53
N SER A 253 -8.41 -10.84 12.68
CA SER A 253 -9.19 -11.64 13.64
C SER A 253 -8.67 -11.56 15.09
N ALA A 254 -7.41 -11.16 15.28
CA ALA A 254 -6.82 -11.03 16.60
C ALA A 254 -7.35 -9.78 17.34
N ALA A 255 -7.52 -9.91 18.65
CA ALA A 255 -7.75 -8.75 19.51
C ALA A 255 -6.60 -7.75 19.36
N PRO A 256 -6.88 -6.42 19.41
CA PRO A 256 -5.84 -5.40 19.33
C PRO A 256 -4.77 -5.62 20.39
N ALA A 257 -3.50 -5.56 20.00
CA ALA A 257 -2.40 -5.56 20.95
C ALA A 257 -2.55 -4.38 21.94
N LYS A 258 -2.21 -4.57 23.20
CA LYS A 258 -2.14 -3.47 24.16
C LYS A 258 -1.14 -2.44 23.67
N ARG A 259 -1.48 -1.17 23.84
CA ARG A 259 -0.59 -0.04 23.54
C ARG A 259 0.69 -0.18 24.37
N ARG A 260 1.85 -0.06 23.71
CA ARG A 260 3.11 0.11 24.42
C ARG A 260 3.19 1.59 24.85
N ASP A 261 3.48 1.82 26.11
CA ASP A 261 3.85 3.16 26.58
C ASP A 261 5.26 3.43 26.04
N VAL A 262 5.35 4.35 25.08
CA VAL A 262 6.58 4.81 24.42
C VAL A 262 6.94 6.16 25.01
#